data_ce346afb1e9b259f0b6a6a3b0f0befb0
#
_entry.id   ce346afb1e9b259f0b6a6a3b0f0befb0
#
_cell.length_a   1.000
_cell.length_b   1.000
_cell.length_c   1.000
_cell.angle_alpha   90.00
_cell.angle_beta   90.00
_cell.angle_gamma   90.00
#
_symmetry.space_group_name_H-M   'P 1'
#
loop_
_entity.id
_entity.type
_entity.pdbx_description
1 polymer ?
#
loop_
_entity_poly.entity_id
_entity_poly.type
_entity_poly.pdbx_seq_one_letter_code
_entity_poly.pdbx_strand_id
1 'polypeptide(L)'
;DSYGNLITNIRQEQFEERRQGGKFEVVLRRASQNIVRISKSYNEVPEGDMCALFNASGYLEISINRGSAAKLIGLKVNDTLRVEFHVDTNR
;
A
#
# COMPACT_ATOMS: atom_id res chain seq x y z
N ASP A 1 -14.03 -8.48 5.80
CA ASP A 1 -13.91 -7.08 6.20
C ASP A 1 -12.45 -6.72 6.45
N SER A 2 -12.12 -5.49 6.19
CA SER A 2 -10.79 -4.96 6.45
C SER A 2 -10.84 -3.99 7.63
N TYR A 3 -9.69 -3.84 8.28
CA TYR A 3 -9.51 -2.90 9.38
C TYR A 3 -8.34 -1.98 9.05
N GLY A 4 -8.38 -0.78 9.63
CA GLY A 4 -7.25 0.11 9.57
C GLY A 4 -6.88 0.59 8.18
N ASN A 5 -7.89 0.89 7.38
CA ASN A 5 -7.64 1.41 6.04
C ASN A 5 -7.04 2.80 6.09
N LEU A 6 -5.99 2.99 5.31
CA LEU A 6 -5.37 4.30 5.14
C LEU A 6 -5.53 4.69 3.67
N ILE A 7 -6.33 5.71 3.42
CA ILE A 7 -6.57 6.19 2.06
C ILE A 7 -5.66 7.38 1.81
N THR A 8 -4.91 7.32 0.72
CA THR A 8 -3.98 8.39 0.36
C THR A 8 -4.59 9.29 -0.71
N ASN A 9 -3.89 10.36 -1.03
CA ASN A 9 -4.25 11.21 -2.16
C ASN A 9 -3.45 10.87 -3.42
N ILE A 10 -2.81 9.72 -3.45
CA ILE A 10 -2.04 9.28 -4.61
C ILE A 10 -2.99 8.64 -5.60
N ARG A 11 -3.06 9.20 -6.80
CA ARG A 11 -3.92 8.68 -7.85
C ARG A 11 -3.21 7.58 -8.63
N GLN A 12 -4.00 6.65 -9.16
CA GLN A 12 -3.46 5.54 -9.94
C GLN A 12 -2.66 6.04 -11.14
N GLU A 13 -3.14 7.06 -11.83
CA GLU A 13 -2.42 7.60 -12.99
C GLU A 13 -1.05 8.13 -12.62
N GLN A 14 -0.97 8.85 -11.50
CA GLN A 14 0.29 9.39 -11.02
C GLN A 14 1.26 8.27 -10.64
N PHE A 15 0.72 7.25 -9.99
CA PHE A 15 1.51 6.12 -9.57
C PHE A 15 2.11 5.39 -10.77
N GLU A 16 1.28 5.08 -11.76
CA GLU A 16 1.75 4.35 -12.93
C GLU A 16 2.72 5.17 -13.76
N GLU A 17 2.49 6.46 -13.86
CA GLU A 17 3.39 7.33 -14.59
C GLU A 17 4.78 7.35 -13.96
N ARG A 18 4.84 7.45 -12.64
CA ARG A 18 6.12 7.48 -11.94
C ARG A 18 6.78 6.12 -11.91
N ARG A 19 5.99 5.06 -11.84
CA ARG A 19 6.50 3.71 -11.80
C ARG A 19 7.18 3.30 -13.11
N GLN A 20 6.63 3.70 -14.24
CA GLN A 20 7.18 3.40 -15.56
C GLN A 20 7.40 1.90 -15.77
N GLY A 21 6.47 1.08 -15.28
CA GLY A 21 6.58 -0.37 -15.41
C GLY A 21 7.63 -1.02 -14.54
N GLY A 22 8.29 -0.25 -13.69
CA GLY A 22 9.36 -0.77 -12.84
C GLY A 22 8.87 -1.21 -11.47
N LYS A 23 9.82 -1.44 -10.59
CA LYS A 23 9.55 -1.87 -9.22
C LYS A 23 9.26 -0.67 -8.34
N PHE A 24 8.57 -0.93 -7.25
CA PHE A 24 8.28 0.10 -6.26
C PHE A 24 8.21 -0.53 -4.88
N GLU A 25 8.26 0.31 -3.86
CA GLU A 25 7.99 -0.09 -2.49
C GLU A 25 7.12 0.94 -1.83
N VAL A 26 6.09 0.47 -1.11
CA VAL A 26 5.32 1.33 -0.21
C VAL A 26 5.88 1.11 1.18
N VAL A 27 6.45 2.16 1.74
CA VAL A 27 7.13 2.11 3.02
C VAL A 27 6.26 2.75 4.07
N LEU A 28 5.87 1.96 5.06
CA LEU A 28 5.10 2.47 6.19
C LEU A 28 5.99 2.45 7.43
N ARG A 29 5.94 3.54 8.16
CA ARG A 29 6.81 3.77 9.30
C ARG A 29 6.78 2.65 10.33
N ARG A 30 5.60 2.06 10.56
CA ARG A 30 5.42 1.08 11.63
C ARG A 30 5.29 -0.34 11.13
N ALA A 31 5.40 -0.56 9.84
CA ALA A 31 5.27 -1.89 9.29
C ALA A 31 6.61 -2.61 9.30
N SER A 32 6.57 -3.91 9.57
CA SER A 32 7.77 -4.72 9.56
C SER A 32 8.25 -5.02 8.14
N GLN A 33 7.36 -4.94 7.17
CA GLN A 33 7.69 -5.24 5.77
C GLN A 33 7.10 -4.16 4.88
N ASN A 34 7.81 -3.85 3.81
CA ASN A 34 7.31 -2.93 2.80
C ASN A 34 6.40 -3.67 1.83
N ILE A 35 5.46 -2.95 1.24
CA ILE A 35 4.56 -3.52 0.25
C ILE A 35 5.20 -3.28 -1.11
N VAL A 36 5.33 -4.36 -1.89
CA VAL A 36 6.06 -4.30 -3.16
C VAL A 36 5.17 -4.63 -4.36
N ARG A 37 3.88 -4.79 -4.16
CA ARG A 37 2.97 -5.06 -5.27
C ARG A 37 1.60 -4.46 -4.97
N ILE A 38 0.85 -4.20 -6.04
CA ILE A 38 -0.53 -3.71 -5.95
C ILE A 38 -1.45 -4.90 -6.04
N SER A 39 -2.35 -5.02 -5.09
CA SER A 39 -3.37 -6.07 -5.05
C SER A 39 -4.67 -5.55 -5.63
N LYS A 40 -5.53 -6.45 -6.08
CA LYS A 40 -6.86 -6.08 -6.54
C LYS A 40 -7.83 -5.95 -5.38
N SER A 41 -7.62 -6.73 -4.34
CA SER A 41 -8.42 -6.64 -3.12
C SER A 41 -7.59 -7.09 -1.93
N TYR A 42 -8.06 -6.75 -0.73
CA TYR A 42 -7.33 -7.12 0.48
C TYR A 42 -7.31 -8.64 0.71
N ASN A 43 -8.21 -9.38 0.06
CA ASN A 43 -8.26 -10.83 0.20
C ASN A 43 -7.07 -11.54 -0.44
N GLU A 44 -6.28 -10.83 -1.24
CA GLU A 44 -5.14 -11.44 -1.91
C GLU A 44 -3.96 -11.68 -0.98
N VAL A 45 -4.00 -11.15 0.23
CA VAL A 45 -2.95 -11.35 1.21
C VAL A 45 -3.51 -12.13 2.40
N PRO A 46 -2.65 -12.83 3.14
CA PRO A 46 -3.12 -13.56 4.32
C PRO A 46 -3.78 -12.66 5.34
N GLU A 47 -4.62 -13.25 6.17
CA GLU A 47 -5.27 -12.54 7.26
C GLU A 47 -4.21 -11.91 8.15
N GLY A 48 -4.41 -10.65 8.47
CA GLY A 48 -3.48 -9.89 9.29
C GLY A 48 -2.42 -9.14 8.50
N ASP A 49 -2.26 -9.46 7.21
CA ASP A 49 -1.27 -8.79 6.38
C ASP A 49 -1.85 -7.52 5.74
N MET A 50 -0.95 -6.61 5.40
CA MET A 50 -1.29 -5.40 4.70
C MET A 50 -1.21 -5.61 3.20
N CYS A 51 -2.04 -4.88 2.47
CA CYS A 51 -1.92 -4.79 1.02
C CYS A 51 -2.12 -3.35 0.57
N ALA A 52 -1.62 -3.05 -0.61
CA ALA A 52 -1.86 -1.78 -1.28
C ALA A 52 -2.74 -2.05 -2.49
N LEU A 53 -3.77 -1.23 -2.64
CA LEU A 53 -4.68 -1.35 -3.77
C LEU A 53 -5.15 0.03 -4.16
N PHE A 54 -5.73 0.15 -5.36
CA PHE A 54 -6.40 1.38 -5.74
C PHE A 54 -7.89 1.18 -5.54
N ASN A 55 -8.49 2.07 -4.77
CA ASN A 55 -9.90 1.94 -4.45
C ASN A 55 -10.79 2.39 -5.64
N ALA A 56 -12.10 2.31 -5.46
CA ALA A 56 -13.04 2.65 -6.52
C ALA A 56 -12.92 4.10 -6.99
N SER A 57 -12.43 4.97 -6.12
CA SER A 57 -12.22 6.39 -6.46
C SER A 57 -10.88 6.64 -7.13
N GLY A 58 -10.05 5.60 -7.28
CA GLY A 58 -8.76 5.72 -7.96
C GLY A 58 -7.60 6.14 -7.10
N TYR A 59 -7.77 6.14 -5.79
CA TYR A 59 -6.71 6.51 -4.85
C TYR A 59 -6.03 5.28 -4.26
N LEU A 60 -4.74 5.40 -4.03
CA LEU A 60 -3.97 4.35 -3.36
C LEU A 60 -4.46 4.21 -1.91
N GLU A 61 -4.74 2.98 -1.54
CA GLU A 61 -5.26 2.66 -0.22
C GLU A 61 -4.44 1.52 0.36
N ILE A 62 -4.10 1.64 1.63
CA ILE A 62 -3.46 0.57 2.38
C ILE A 62 -4.52 -0.07 3.26
N SER A 63 -4.72 -1.37 3.10
CA SER A 63 -5.71 -2.13 3.84
C SER A 63 -5.05 -3.27 4.58
N ILE A 64 -5.67 -3.67 5.68
CA ILE A 64 -5.24 -4.85 6.41
C ILE A 64 -6.33 -5.90 6.27
N ASN A 65 -5.94 -7.11 5.88
CA ASN A 65 -6.90 -8.19 5.71
C ASN A 65 -7.31 -8.70 7.09
N ARG A 66 -8.38 -8.13 7.61
CA ARG A 66 -9.09 -8.45 8.87
C ARG A 66 -8.17 -8.86 10.04
N GLY A 67 -8.78 -9.27 11.14
CA GLY A 67 -8.04 -9.68 12.31
C GLY A 67 -7.63 -8.51 13.19
N SER A 68 -6.74 -8.75 14.15
CA SER A 68 -6.30 -7.74 15.11
C SER A 68 -5.03 -7.01 14.69
N ALA A 69 -4.49 -7.31 13.52
CA ALA A 69 -3.21 -6.75 13.08
C ALA A 69 -3.24 -5.23 12.98
N ALA A 70 -4.40 -4.65 12.64
CA ALA A 70 -4.54 -3.21 12.56
C ALA A 70 -4.15 -2.53 13.88
N LYS A 71 -4.57 -3.13 15.00
CA LYS A 71 -4.24 -2.59 16.32
C LYS A 71 -2.77 -2.73 16.62
N LEU A 72 -2.17 -3.84 16.22
CA LEU A 72 -0.76 -4.10 16.48
C LEU A 72 0.14 -3.17 15.68
N ILE A 73 -0.23 -2.92 14.43
CA ILE A 73 0.55 -2.03 13.56
C ILE A 73 0.31 -0.57 13.93
N GLY A 74 -0.87 -0.27 14.48
CA GLY A 74 -1.19 1.09 14.90
C GLY A 74 -1.41 2.05 13.75
N LEU A 75 -1.96 1.57 12.64
CA LEU A 75 -2.27 2.45 11.50
C LEU A 75 -3.26 3.52 11.92
N LYS A 76 -2.93 4.75 11.61
CA LYS A 76 -3.74 5.93 11.93
C LYS A 76 -3.83 6.84 10.74
N VAL A 77 -4.87 7.66 10.75
CA VAL A 77 -5.14 8.61 9.66
C VAL A 77 -3.96 9.54 9.37
N ASN A 78 -3.18 9.87 10.41
CA ASN A 78 -2.05 10.77 10.27
C ASN A 78 -0.71 10.07 10.08
N ASP A 79 -0.72 8.75 9.94
CA ASP A 79 0.53 8.04 9.68
C ASP A 79 1.03 8.40 8.29
N THR A 80 2.32 8.59 8.18
CA THR A 80 2.95 8.88 6.90
C THR A 80 3.34 7.59 6.20
N LEU A 81 3.25 7.62 4.90
CA LEU A 81 3.79 6.56 4.07
C LEU A 81 4.62 7.19 2.96
N ARG A 82 5.49 6.40 2.40
CA ARG A 82 6.34 6.83 1.31
C ARG A 82 6.29 5.77 0.22
N VAL A 83 6.17 6.21 -1.02
CA VAL A 83 6.28 5.31 -2.17
C VAL A 83 7.61 5.59 -2.83
N GLU A 84 8.44 4.55 -2.91
CA GLU A 84 9.73 4.63 -3.56
C GLU A 84 9.67 3.89 -4.89
N PHE A 85 10.13 4.53 -5.94
CA PHE A 85 10.14 3.93 -7.27
C PHE A 85 11.58 3.60 -7.63
N HIS A 86 11.78 2.38 -8.13
CA HIS A 86 13.09 1.90 -8.49
C HIS A 86 13.20 1.85 -10.02
N VAL A 87 13.80 2.88 -10.57
CA VAL A 87 14.01 2.96 -12.01
C VAL A 87 15.17 2.05 -12.39
N ASP A 88 14.95 1.22 -13.40
CA ASP A 88 16.03 0.38 -13.91
C ASP A 88 16.99 1.22 -14.73
N THR A 89 18.12 1.55 -14.15
CA THR A 89 19.15 2.34 -14.82
C THR A 89 20.23 1.47 -15.43
N ASN A 90 20.09 0.18 -15.30
CA ASN A 90 21.07 -0.75 -15.83
C ASN A 90 20.79 -1.01 -17.30
N ARG A 91 21.62 -0.51 -18.16
CA ARG A 91 21.45 -0.60 -19.61
C ARG A 91 22.52 -1.48 -20.23
#